data_12f871ab94909e740bd6c70d6376478c
#
_entry.id   12f871ab94909e740bd6c70d6376478c
#
_cell.length_a   1.000
_cell.length_b   1.000
_cell.length_c   1.000
_cell.angle_alpha   90.00
_cell.angle_beta   90.00
_cell.angle_gamma   90.00
#
_symmetry.space_group_name_H-M   'P 1'
#
loop_
_entity.id
_entity.type
_entity.pdbx_description
1 polymer ?
#
loop_
_entity_poly.entity_id
_entity_poly.type
_entity_poly.pdbx_seq_one_letter_code
_entity_poly.pdbx_strand_id
1 'polypeptide(L)'
;LVAMGTVIHVIEKHITFDRELEIEDYISGVTPREFIRFVSLVRRFESVLGVNSLVLTKQEQTYRNKATKSVVAICDLKAGDTLTLDSVALKRCSKPITKDSILEIEQALGKALNTDINIDSPIEKGDL
;
A
#
# COMPACT_ATOMS: atom_id res chain seq x y z
N LEU A 1 8.25 -8.25 24.02
CA LEU A 1 7.65 -7.87 22.72
C LEU A 1 6.26 -7.26 22.89
N VAL A 2 5.39 -7.84 23.73
CA VAL A 2 4.04 -7.29 23.97
C VAL A 2 4.09 -5.84 24.44
N ALA A 3 5.04 -5.49 25.31
CA ALA A 3 5.22 -4.13 25.79
C ALA A 3 5.58 -3.12 24.68
N MET A 4 6.16 -3.56 23.58
CA MET A 4 6.46 -2.66 22.44
C MET A 4 5.21 -2.19 21.69
N GLY A 5 4.07 -2.86 21.86
CA GLY A 5 2.78 -2.38 21.38
C GLY A 5 2.18 -1.24 22.23
N THR A 6 2.83 -0.89 23.33
CA THR A 6 2.49 0.25 24.18
C THR A 6 3.53 1.36 23.99
N VAL A 7 3.22 2.57 24.47
CA VAL A 7 4.14 3.71 24.38
C VAL A 7 5.25 3.55 25.41
N ILE A 8 6.28 2.77 25.10
CA ILE A 8 7.49 2.65 25.90
C ILE A 8 8.67 3.31 25.17
N HIS A 9 9.54 3.98 25.92
CA HIS A 9 10.70 4.68 25.36
C HIS A 9 12.02 4.02 25.76
N VAL A 10 12.02 3.24 26.84
CA VAL A 10 13.21 2.62 27.41
C VAL A 10 12.88 1.18 27.83
N ILE A 11 13.79 0.27 27.58
CA ILE A 11 13.76 -1.11 28.07
C ILE A 11 15.06 -1.37 28.82
N GLU A 12 14.96 -1.72 30.08
CA GLU A 12 16.09 -2.14 30.93
C GLU A 12 16.17 -3.67 30.97
N LYS A 13 17.39 -4.20 30.96
CA LYS A 13 17.63 -5.63 31.06
C LYS A 13 18.94 -5.94 31.76
N HIS A 14 18.90 -6.79 32.80
CA HIS A 14 20.09 -7.28 33.46
C HIS A 14 20.94 -8.12 32.51
N ILE A 15 22.27 -7.98 32.63
CA ILE A 15 23.27 -8.75 31.86
C ILE A 15 24.12 -9.57 32.83
N THR A 16 24.32 -10.84 32.51
CA THR A 16 25.26 -11.71 33.17
C THR A 16 26.23 -12.31 32.16
N PHE A 17 27.52 -12.41 32.49
CA PHE A 17 28.48 -13.05 31.60
C PHE A 17 28.26 -14.56 31.53
N ASP A 18 27.95 -15.15 32.69
CA ASP A 18 27.70 -16.57 32.83
C ASP A 18 26.68 -16.81 33.96
N ARG A 19 25.63 -17.58 33.66
CA ARG A 19 24.59 -17.94 34.62
C ARG A 19 25.11 -18.96 35.67
N GLU A 20 26.11 -19.75 35.31
CA GLU A 20 26.70 -20.73 36.24
C GLU A 20 27.45 -20.07 37.41
N LEU A 21 27.82 -18.82 37.28
CA LEU A 21 28.46 -18.04 38.35
C LEU A 21 27.48 -17.62 39.46
N GLU A 22 26.17 -17.78 39.24
CA GLU A 22 25.09 -17.46 40.19
C GLU A 22 25.23 -16.08 40.87
N ILE A 23 25.77 -15.09 40.14
CA ILE A 23 25.90 -13.72 40.64
C ILE A 23 24.51 -13.11 40.76
N GLU A 24 24.38 -12.02 41.52
CA GLU A 24 23.11 -11.31 41.71
C GLU A 24 22.33 -11.11 40.41
N ASP A 25 21.03 -11.40 40.42
CA ASP A 25 20.11 -11.31 39.29
C ASP A 25 20.39 -12.25 38.10
N TYR A 26 21.26 -13.27 38.24
CA TYR A 26 21.63 -14.16 37.14
C TYR A 26 20.44 -14.88 36.47
N ILE A 27 19.37 -15.15 37.22
CA ILE A 27 18.14 -15.79 36.69
C ILE A 27 17.44 -14.89 35.69
N SER A 28 17.39 -13.58 35.97
CA SER A 28 16.74 -12.59 35.12
C SER A 28 17.69 -12.01 34.05
N GLY A 29 18.99 -12.20 34.23
CA GLY A 29 20.03 -11.71 33.34
C GLY A 29 20.07 -12.44 31.99
N VAL A 30 20.50 -11.73 30.96
CA VAL A 30 20.82 -12.29 29.65
C VAL A 30 22.31 -12.22 29.40
N THR A 31 22.87 -13.21 28.71
CA THR A 31 24.27 -13.18 28.28
C THR A 31 24.50 -12.10 27.23
N PRO A 32 25.74 -11.62 27.00
CA PRO A 32 26.03 -10.65 25.96
C PRO A 32 25.51 -11.08 24.57
N ARG A 33 25.60 -12.37 24.24
CA ARG A 33 25.10 -12.93 22.99
C ARG A 33 23.57 -12.85 22.89
N GLU A 34 22.87 -13.15 23.97
CA GLU A 34 21.40 -13.03 24.03
C GLU A 34 20.98 -11.56 23.99
N PHE A 35 21.75 -10.66 24.61
CA PHE A 35 21.47 -9.23 24.57
C PHE A 35 21.57 -8.65 23.15
N ILE A 36 22.59 -9.03 22.39
CA ILE A 36 22.71 -8.64 20.98
C ILE A 36 21.47 -9.09 20.17
N ARG A 37 21.04 -10.34 20.37
CA ARG A 37 19.83 -10.86 19.72
C ARG A 37 18.58 -10.12 20.15
N PHE A 38 18.47 -9.80 21.44
CA PHE A 38 17.37 -9.04 22.00
C PHE A 38 17.28 -7.65 21.36
N VAL A 39 18.39 -6.91 21.31
CA VAL A 39 18.45 -5.59 20.68
C VAL A 39 18.06 -5.67 19.21
N SER A 40 18.61 -6.64 18.47
CA SER A 40 18.25 -6.86 17.05
C SER A 40 16.76 -7.11 16.86
N LEU A 41 16.16 -7.90 17.75
CA LEU A 41 14.72 -8.18 17.72
C LEU A 41 13.90 -6.93 18.02
N VAL A 42 14.28 -6.12 19.02
CA VAL A 42 13.61 -4.85 19.34
C VAL A 42 13.63 -3.92 18.13
N ARG A 43 14.79 -3.74 17.48
CA ARG A 43 14.94 -2.89 16.29
C ARG A 43 14.09 -3.36 15.12
N ARG A 44 13.94 -4.66 14.92
CA ARG A 44 13.04 -5.21 13.90
C ARG A 44 11.57 -4.92 14.24
N PHE A 45 11.19 -4.99 15.50
CA PHE A 45 9.82 -4.66 15.93
C PHE A 45 9.49 -3.17 15.76
N GLU A 46 10.43 -2.27 16.00
CA GLU A 46 10.25 -0.84 15.74
C GLU A 46 9.81 -0.59 14.28
N SER A 47 10.43 -1.29 13.33
CA SER A 47 10.06 -1.18 11.91
C SER A 47 8.66 -1.73 11.58
N VAL A 48 8.18 -2.70 12.36
CA VAL A 48 6.84 -3.29 12.19
C VAL A 48 5.74 -2.38 12.74
N LEU A 49 6.05 -1.62 13.80
CA LEU A 49 5.10 -0.65 14.37
C LEU A 49 4.76 0.47 13.38
N GLY A 50 5.66 0.74 12.43
CA GLY A 50 5.44 1.75 11.39
C GLY A 50 5.35 3.16 11.95
N VAL A 51 4.63 4.00 11.25
CA VAL A 51 4.36 5.39 11.64
C VAL A 51 2.86 5.63 11.69
N ASN A 52 2.42 6.46 12.63
CA ASN A 52 1.01 6.87 12.71
C ASN A 52 0.73 7.94 11.63
N SER A 53 0.68 7.53 10.39
CA SER A 53 0.45 8.40 9.24
C SER A 53 -0.33 7.67 8.16
N LEU A 54 -1.27 8.37 7.54
CA LEU A 54 -2.02 7.90 6.37
C LEU A 54 -1.37 8.33 5.04
N VAL A 55 -0.16 8.90 5.09
CA VAL A 55 0.59 9.27 3.87
C VAL A 55 1.12 8.00 3.20
N LEU A 56 0.74 7.82 1.94
CA LEU A 56 1.18 6.68 1.15
C LEU A 56 2.67 6.79 0.82
N THR A 57 3.39 5.69 0.99
CA THR A 57 4.75 5.55 0.47
C THR A 57 4.76 5.58 -1.07
N LYS A 58 5.92 5.80 -1.67
CA LYS A 58 6.06 5.74 -3.15
C LYS A 58 5.63 4.39 -3.73
N GLN A 59 5.90 3.29 -3.01
CA GLN A 59 5.52 1.95 -3.43
C GLN A 59 4.00 1.76 -3.38
N GLU A 60 3.35 2.21 -2.32
CA GLU A 60 1.89 2.18 -2.18
C GLU A 60 1.21 3.07 -3.22
N GLN A 61 1.76 4.25 -3.50
CA GLN A 61 1.25 5.11 -4.56
C GLN A 61 1.36 4.44 -5.95
N THR A 62 2.49 3.79 -6.24
CA THR A 62 2.69 3.02 -7.47
C THR A 62 1.69 1.87 -7.57
N TYR A 63 1.49 1.13 -6.47
CA TYR A 63 0.50 0.07 -6.42
C TYR A 63 -0.92 0.60 -6.60
N ARG A 64 -1.27 1.69 -5.92
CA ARG A 64 -2.58 2.35 -6.05
C ARG A 64 -2.88 2.70 -7.51
N ASN A 65 -1.93 3.30 -8.22
CA ASN A 65 -2.11 3.69 -9.62
C ASN A 65 -2.35 2.48 -10.54
N LYS A 66 -1.76 1.31 -10.23
CA LYS A 66 -1.99 0.06 -10.97
C LYS A 66 -3.29 -0.64 -10.58
N ALA A 67 -3.65 -0.57 -9.30
CA ALA A 67 -4.78 -1.31 -8.75
C ALA A 67 -6.12 -0.58 -8.88
N THR A 68 -6.10 0.75 -9.04
CA THR A 68 -7.30 1.55 -9.20
C THR A 68 -7.97 1.22 -10.53
N LYS A 69 -9.30 1.05 -10.50
CA LYS A 69 -10.12 0.88 -11.69
C LYS A 69 -10.36 2.22 -12.36
N SER A 70 -10.47 2.22 -13.67
CA SER A 70 -10.93 3.36 -14.48
C SER A 70 -12.08 2.94 -15.40
N VAL A 71 -12.73 3.90 -15.99
CA VAL A 71 -13.75 3.64 -17.01
C VAL A 71 -13.07 3.12 -18.27
N VAL A 72 -13.53 1.98 -18.76
CA VAL A 72 -12.95 1.22 -19.87
C VAL A 72 -14.03 0.86 -20.86
N ALA A 73 -13.75 0.96 -22.15
CA ALA A 73 -14.64 0.47 -23.21
C ALA A 73 -14.77 -1.06 -23.13
N ILE A 74 -15.98 -1.59 -23.20
CA ILE A 74 -16.25 -3.05 -23.23
C ILE A 74 -16.57 -3.58 -24.63
N CYS A 75 -16.57 -2.71 -25.62
CA CYS A 75 -16.63 -2.99 -27.06
C CYS A 75 -15.82 -1.91 -27.80
N ASP A 76 -15.58 -2.12 -29.08
CA ASP A 76 -14.98 -1.08 -29.91
C ASP A 76 -15.99 0.07 -30.12
N LEU A 77 -15.53 1.30 -29.89
CA LEU A 77 -16.33 2.52 -29.97
C LEU A 77 -15.73 3.46 -30.99
N LYS A 78 -16.60 4.24 -31.66
CA LYS A 78 -16.22 5.22 -32.68
C LYS A 78 -16.37 6.64 -32.17
N ALA A 79 -15.60 7.55 -32.76
CA ALA A 79 -15.80 8.97 -32.58
C ALA A 79 -17.28 9.34 -32.93
N GLY A 80 -17.91 10.06 -32.01
CA GLY A 80 -19.34 10.41 -32.09
C GLY A 80 -20.26 9.46 -31.33
N ASP A 81 -19.81 8.27 -30.89
CA ASP A 81 -20.62 7.36 -30.07
C ASP A 81 -20.89 7.97 -28.70
N THR A 82 -22.13 7.84 -28.25
CA THR A 82 -22.50 8.25 -26.88
C THR A 82 -22.30 7.10 -25.91
N LEU A 83 -21.57 7.37 -24.80
CA LEU A 83 -21.26 6.37 -23.81
C LEU A 83 -22.48 5.99 -22.97
N THR A 84 -22.71 4.68 -22.83
CA THR A 84 -23.82 4.09 -22.09
C THR A 84 -23.29 3.01 -21.13
N LEU A 85 -24.13 2.51 -20.23
CA LEU A 85 -23.77 1.39 -19.33
C LEU A 85 -23.46 0.10 -20.11
N ASP A 86 -23.96 -0.04 -21.33
CA ASP A 86 -23.69 -1.20 -22.20
C ASP A 86 -22.38 -1.06 -23.00
N SER A 87 -21.74 0.10 -22.96
CA SER A 87 -20.51 0.38 -23.69
C SER A 87 -19.27 0.54 -22.81
N VAL A 88 -19.45 0.75 -21.51
CA VAL A 88 -18.34 1.02 -20.57
C VAL A 88 -18.48 0.24 -19.27
N ALA A 89 -17.34 -0.03 -18.62
CA ALA A 89 -17.30 -0.64 -17.28
C ALA A 89 -16.11 -0.12 -16.47
N LEU A 90 -16.17 -0.25 -15.13
CA LEU A 90 -15.02 0.01 -14.25
C LEU A 90 -14.13 -1.23 -14.19
N LYS A 91 -12.98 -1.18 -14.85
CA LYS A 91 -11.99 -2.26 -14.89
C LYS A 91 -10.60 -1.75 -14.49
N ARG A 92 -9.73 -2.67 -14.05
CA ARG A 92 -8.28 -2.42 -14.00
C ARG A 92 -7.72 -2.53 -15.40
N CYS A 93 -6.97 -1.51 -15.82
CA CYS A 93 -6.31 -1.50 -17.12
C CYS A 93 -4.86 -1.96 -17.00
N SER A 94 -4.28 -2.35 -18.13
CA SER A 94 -2.84 -2.58 -18.28
C SER A 94 -2.04 -1.29 -18.09
N LYS A 95 -2.62 -0.15 -18.44
CA LYS A 95 -2.04 1.18 -18.22
C LYS A 95 -2.36 1.67 -16.80
N PRO A 96 -1.38 2.22 -16.05
CA PRO A 96 -1.64 2.89 -14.78
C PRO A 96 -2.58 4.09 -14.96
N ILE A 97 -3.38 4.39 -13.93
CA ILE A 97 -4.19 5.60 -13.94
C ILE A 97 -3.32 6.85 -14.00
N THR A 98 -3.80 7.86 -14.69
CA THR A 98 -3.25 9.21 -14.81
C THR A 98 -4.19 10.24 -14.18
N LYS A 99 -3.82 11.52 -14.21
CA LYS A 99 -4.71 12.64 -13.82
C LYS A 99 -5.91 12.80 -14.75
N ASP A 100 -5.81 12.27 -15.97
CA ASP A 100 -6.83 12.38 -17.01
C ASP A 100 -7.74 11.15 -17.04
N SER A 101 -7.44 10.10 -16.28
CA SER A 101 -8.27 8.90 -16.16
C SER A 101 -9.61 9.21 -15.50
N ILE A 102 -10.68 8.67 -16.06
CA ILE A 102 -12.04 8.76 -15.51
C ILE A 102 -12.23 7.60 -14.55
N LEU A 103 -12.48 7.91 -13.27
CA LEU A 103 -12.56 6.92 -12.20
C LEU A 103 -14.00 6.57 -11.80
N GLU A 104 -14.97 7.37 -12.20
CA GLU A 104 -16.38 7.20 -11.89
C GLU A 104 -17.17 7.12 -13.21
N ILE A 105 -18.01 6.11 -13.32
CA ILE A 105 -18.71 5.82 -14.59
C ILE A 105 -19.68 6.94 -14.98
N GLU A 106 -20.26 7.61 -13.98
CA GLU A 106 -21.19 8.72 -14.13
C GLU A 106 -20.56 9.92 -14.83
N GLN A 107 -19.23 10.07 -14.71
CA GLN A 107 -18.49 11.15 -15.39
C GLN A 107 -18.38 10.95 -16.90
N ALA A 108 -18.57 9.71 -17.36
CA ALA A 108 -18.48 9.36 -18.79
C ALA A 108 -19.85 9.20 -19.45
N LEU A 109 -20.86 8.74 -18.71
CA LEU A 109 -22.19 8.45 -19.27
C LEU A 109 -22.83 9.66 -19.94
N GLY A 110 -23.43 9.41 -21.09
CA GLY A 110 -24.14 10.42 -21.89
C GLY A 110 -23.25 11.36 -22.67
N LYS A 111 -21.91 11.23 -22.53
CA LYS A 111 -20.97 12.02 -23.33
C LYS A 111 -20.65 11.32 -24.66
N ALA A 112 -20.36 12.12 -25.68
CA ALA A 112 -19.91 11.63 -26.98
C ALA A 112 -18.38 11.56 -27.02
N LEU A 113 -17.84 10.53 -27.66
CA LEU A 113 -16.41 10.37 -27.88
C LEU A 113 -15.91 11.30 -29.00
N ASN A 114 -14.74 11.87 -28.81
CA ASN A 114 -14.02 12.65 -29.81
C ASN A 114 -13.12 11.79 -30.72
N THR A 115 -12.83 10.54 -30.31
CA THR A 115 -11.89 9.62 -30.94
C THR A 115 -12.37 8.18 -30.88
N ASP A 116 -11.82 7.32 -31.73
CA ASP A 116 -12.07 5.88 -31.70
C ASP A 116 -11.40 5.25 -30.50
N ILE A 117 -12.11 4.41 -29.76
CA ILE A 117 -11.61 3.68 -28.59
C ILE A 117 -11.79 2.17 -28.82
N ASN A 118 -10.70 1.41 -28.72
CA ASN A 118 -10.76 -0.03 -28.82
C ASN A 118 -11.26 -0.67 -27.52
N ILE A 119 -11.86 -1.85 -27.65
CA ILE A 119 -12.23 -2.68 -26.50
C ILE A 119 -11.07 -2.82 -25.50
N ASP A 120 -11.39 -2.84 -24.20
CA ASP A 120 -10.46 -2.93 -23.06
C ASP A 120 -9.48 -1.74 -22.93
N SER A 121 -9.70 -0.67 -23.66
CA SER A 121 -8.94 0.58 -23.52
C SER A 121 -9.59 1.53 -22.51
N PRO A 122 -8.80 2.22 -21.67
CA PRO A 122 -9.33 3.24 -20.78
C PRO A 122 -9.84 4.44 -21.56
N ILE A 123 -10.91 5.04 -21.05
CA ILE A 123 -11.46 6.31 -21.55
C ILE A 123 -10.91 7.42 -20.66
N GLU A 124 -10.29 8.41 -21.29
CA GLU A 124 -9.71 9.56 -20.60
C GLU A 124 -10.54 10.83 -20.85
N LYS A 125 -10.32 11.87 -20.05
CA LYS A 125 -11.05 13.14 -20.19
C LYS A 125 -10.87 13.79 -21.55
N GLY A 126 -9.73 13.57 -22.20
CA GLY A 126 -9.43 14.08 -23.53
C GLY A 126 -10.18 13.38 -24.66
N ASP A 127 -10.78 12.22 -24.38
CA ASP A 127 -11.54 11.44 -25.37
C ASP A 127 -13.02 11.88 -25.45
N LEU A 128 -13.45 12.80 -24.55
CA LEU A 128 -14.85 13.23 -24.37
C LEU A 128 -15.12 14.65 -24.88
#